data_da0c4dc6d99fe3dbb3abdb6faadbd554
#
_entry.id   da0c4dc6d99fe3dbb3abdb6faadbd554
#
_cell.length_a   1.000
_cell.length_b   1.000
_cell.length_c   1.000
_cell.angle_alpha   90.00
_cell.angle_beta   90.00
_cell.angle_gamma   90.00
#
_symmetry.space_group_name_H-M   'P 1'
#
loop_
_entity.id
_entity.type
_entity.pdbx_description
1 polymer ?
#
loop_
_entity_poly.entity_id
_entity_poly.type
_entity_poly.pdbx_seq_one_letter_code
_entity_poly.pdbx_strand_id
1 'polypeptide(L)'
;WNLVYNPFQAKLDWDEIADYGSNGSTVEDQYLVFDTQARSFKLYSESTQELNTAPQYILPGQGFWVRMNHQTDTTGTLSIPSAAIEVLGGDEAFIRSDNAGDFEAQFVVELENEFGTGKVVMRIGEQGALEYVSGHDLSYRSGAGSYAGKIAVQSGDWRYSAKAIPTHATMALYVRYKVNVETTMRVVGFTEGAEVCVTVTDTETGEVMVSRVGDEMTFTLPEHEA
;
A
#
# COMPACT_ATOMS: atom_id res chain seq x y z
N TRP A 1 4.90 -6.89 -12.47
CA TRP A 1 5.35 -7.63 -11.28
C TRP A 1 6.26 -8.77 -11.68
N ASN A 2 7.42 -8.87 -11.03
CA ASN A 2 8.43 -9.89 -11.27
C ASN A 2 8.61 -10.72 -9.99
N LEU A 3 8.58 -12.05 -10.14
CA LEU A 3 8.90 -12.95 -9.02
C LEU A 3 10.41 -13.14 -8.97
N VAL A 4 11.00 -12.83 -7.86
CA VAL A 4 12.40 -13.09 -7.52
C VAL A 4 12.45 -13.96 -6.28
N TYR A 5 13.61 -14.48 -5.97
CA TYR A 5 13.83 -15.22 -4.71
C TYR A 5 15.12 -14.77 -4.04
N ASN A 6 15.17 -14.89 -2.73
CA ASN A 6 16.40 -14.65 -1.96
C ASN A 6 17.37 -15.83 -2.21
N PRO A 7 18.50 -15.63 -2.93
CA PRO A 7 19.42 -16.69 -3.25
C PRO A 7 20.45 -16.97 -2.13
N PHE A 8 20.44 -16.16 -1.07
CA PHE A 8 21.42 -16.24 0.01
C PHE A 8 20.92 -17.16 1.13
N GLN A 9 21.84 -17.71 1.89
CA GLN A 9 21.57 -18.42 3.15
C GLN A 9 21.49 -17.44 4.35
N ALA A 10 21.03 -16.23 4.08
CA ALA A 10 20.88 -15.13 5.02
C ALA A 10 19.55 -14.43 4.71
N LYS A 11 19.00 -13.68 5.65
CA LYS A 11 17.88 -12.82 5.38
C LYS A 11 18.33 -11.59 4.60
N LEU A 12 17.41 -11.02 3.81
CA LEU A 12 17.64 -9.77 3.09
C LEU A 12 16.83 -8.66 3.75
N ASP A 13 17.48 -7.56 4.06
CA ASP A 13 16.83 -6.34 4.49
C ASP A 13 16.32 -5.57 3.25
N TRP A 14 14.99 -5.35 3.18
CA TRP A 14 14.42 -4.66 2.04
C TRP A 14 14.76 -3.18 2.01
N ASP A 15 14.86 -2.50 3.14
CA ASP A 15 15.16 -1.08 3.20
C ASP A 15 16.54 -0.79 2.58
N GLU A 16 17.52 -1.63 2.90
CA GLU A 16 18.85 -1.55 2.28
C GLU A 16 18.85 -1.86 0.78
N ILE A 17 17.86 -2.61 0.28
CA ILE A 17 17.72 -2.92 -1.14
C ILE A 17 17.01 -1.80 -1.88
N ALA A 18 15.89 -1.30 -1.34
CA ALA A 18 15.03 -0.34 -2.01
C ALA A 18 15.78 0.95 -2.35
N ASP A 19 16.58 1.45 -1.42
CA ASP A 19 17.32 2.70 -1.57
C ASP A 19 18.69 2.56 -2.24
N TYR A 20 19.15 1.35 -2.52
CA TYR A 20 20.50 1.13 -3.04
C TYR A 20 20.68 1.57 -4.48
N GLY A 21 21.56 2.53 -4.72
CA GLY A 21 22.02 2.93 -6.05
C GLY A 21 20.86 3.42 -6.94
N SER A 22 20.57 2.68 -8.01
CA SER A 22 19.48 3.00 -8.93
C SER A 22 18.17 2.27 -8.60
N ASN A 23 18.11 1.44 -7.55
CA ASN A 23 16.91 0.68 -7.24
C ASN A 23 15.70 1.59 -7.02
N GLY A 24 15.81 2.65 -6.24
CA GLY A 24 14.72 3.59 -5.98
C GLY A 24 14.13 4.28 -7.21
N SER A 25 14.89 4.34 -8.33
CA SER A 25 14.35 4.81 -9.62
C SER A 25 13.88 3.67 -10.53
N THR A 26 14.31 2.43 -10.28
CA THR A 26 14.07 1.28 -11.13
C THR A 26 12.91 0.43 -10.66
N VAL A 27 12.76 0.25 -9.36
CA VAL A 27 11.68 -0.53 -8.74
C VAL A 27 10.86 0.33 -7.79
N GLU A 28 9.60 -0.04 -7.60
CA GLU A 28 8.77 0.57 -6.55
C GLU A 28 9.30 0.16 -5.16
N ASP A 29 9.18 1.08 -4.19
CA ASP A 29 9.52 0.83 -2.79
C ASP A 29 8.49 -0.10 -2.14
N GLN A 30 8.36 -1.29 -2.68
CA GLN A 30 7.55 -2.34 -2.06
C GLN A 30 7.96 -3.71 -2.56
N TYR A 31 7.80 -4.70 -1.68
CA TYR A 31 7.77 -6.08 -2.11
C TYR A 31 6.53 -6.80 -1.58
N LEU A 32 6.15 -7.86 -2.26
CA LEU A 32 5.03 -8.70 -1.86
C LEU A 32 5.49 -10.13 -1.66
N VAL A 33 4.95 -10.78 -0.64
CA VAL A 33 5.03 -12.23 -0.46
C VAL A 33 3.63 -12.85 -0.49
N PHE A 34 3.51 -14.05 -1.03
CA PHE A 34 2.23 -14.74 -1.04
C PHE A 34 2.10 -15.60 0.22
N ASP A 35 1.12 -15.28 1.06
CA ASP A 35 0.74 -16.08 2.21
C ASP A 35 -0.20 -17.21 1.74
N THR A 36 0.29 -18.44 1.80
CA THR A 36 -0.47 -19.62 1.34
C THR A 36 -1.63 -19.99 2.27
N GLN A 37 -1.56 -19.61 3.55
CA GLN A 37 -2.64 -19.87 4.53
C GLN A 37 -3.76 -18.86 4.35
N ALA A 38 -3.42 -17.57 4.31
CA ALA A 38 -4.40 -16.49 4.08
C ALA A 38 -4.83 -16.39 2.61
N ARG A 39 -4.14 -17.07 1.67
CA ARG A 39 -4.35 -17.00 0.22
C ARG A 39 -4.34 -15.57 -0.32
N SER A 40 -3.48 -14.74 0.24
CA SER A 40 -3.37 -13.32 -0.08
C SER A 40 -1.92 -12.88 -0.17
N PHE A 41 -1.68 -11.74 -0.83
CA PHE A 41 -0.39 -11.11 -0.77
C PHE A 41 -0.26 -10.30 0.52
N LYS A 42 0.91 -10.40 1.14
CA LYS A 42 1.37 -9.52 2.20
C LYS A 42 2.37 -8.54 1.61
N LEU A 43 2.28 -7.28 2.00
CA LEU A 43 3.07 -6.18 1.49
C LEU A 43 4.03 -5.68 2.57
N TYR A 44 5.23 -5.29 2.14
CA TYR A 44 6.14 -4.44 2.90
C TYR A 44 6.58 -3.26 2.03
N SER A 45 6.65 -2.07 2.63
CA SER A 45 7.23 -0.86 2.09
C SER A 45 7.81 -0.03 3.23
N GLU A 46 9.01 0.46 3.08
CA GLU A 46 9.63 1.38 4.05
C GLU A 46 8.86 2.70 4.12
N SER A 47 8.54 3.27 2.97
CA SER A 47 7.87 4.57 2.87
C SER A 47 6.39 4.57 3.29
N THR A 48 5.75 3.40 3.42
CA THR A 48 4.31 3.29 3.71
C THR A 48 4.03 2.18 4.73
N GLN A 49 4.49 2.40 5.95
CA GLN A 49 4.44 1.40 7.03
C GLN A 49 3.01 0.99 7.43
N GLU A 50 2.01 1.85 7.23
CA GLU A 50 0.61 1.57 7.54
C GLU A 50 0.01 0.42 6.69
N LEU A 51 0.61 0.15 5.54
CA LEU A 51 0.22 -0.97 4.68
C LEU A 51 0.96 -2.28 4.99
N ASN A 52 1.99 -2.23 5.82
CA ASN A 52 2.84 -3.37 6.05
C ASN A 52 2.10 -4.51 6.74
N THR A 53 2.05 -5.64 6.05
CA THR A 53 1.55 -6.93 6.54
C THR A 53 2.60 -8.03 6.39
N ALA A 54 3.68 -7.78 5.64
CA ALA A 54 4.89 -8.58 5.57
C ALA A 54 5.98 -8.00 6.49
N PRO A 55 6.94 -8.80 6.96
CA PRO A 55 8.10 -8.29 7.70
C PRO A 55 9.04 -7.53 6.77
N GLN A 56 9.93 -6.72 7.34
CA GLN A 56 11.01 -6.02 6.64
C GLN A 56 11.98 -6.97 5.93
N TYR A 57 12.19 -8.14 6.52
CA TYR A 57 13.19 -9.10 6.06
C TYR A 57 12.60 -10.20 5.19
N ILE A 58 13.31 -10.52 4.11
CA ILE A 58 13.01 -11.62 3.19
C ILE A 58 13.86 -12.83 3.58
N LEU A 59 13.22 -13.92 3.97
CA LEU A 59 13.91 -15.12 4.47
C LEU A 59 14.71 -15.86 3.37
N PRO A 60 15.73 -16.65 3.76
CA PRO A 60 16.48 -17.50 2.81
C PRO A 60 15.57 -18.36 1.94
N GLY A 61 15.80 -18.35 0.63
CA GLY A 61 15.01 -19.11 -0.34
C GLY A 61 13.56 -18.63 -0.54
N GLN A 62 13.13 -17.59 0.15
CA GLN A 62 11.77 -17.03 0.01
C GLN A 62 11.61 -16.34 -1.32
N GLY A 63 10.53 -16.68 -2.03
CA GLY A 63 10.09 -15.95 -3.22
C GLY A 63 9.35 -14.67 -2.83
N PHE A 64 9.65 -13.59 -3.52
CA PHE A 64 9.01 -12.29 -3.34
C PHE A 64 8.78 -11.61 -4.68
N TRP A 65 7.79 -10.74 -4.72
CA TRP A 65 7.40 -10.03 -5.94
C TRP A 65 7.84 -8.58 -5.83
N VAL A 66 8.50 -8.10 -6.87
CA VAL A 66 8.89 -6.69 -7.03
C VAL A 66 8.24 -6.12 -8.29
N ARG A 67 8.06 -4.84 -8.34
CA ARG A 67 7.53 -4.15 -9.50
C ARG A 67 8.52 -3.13 -10.02
N MET A 68 8.68 -3.13 -11.34
CA MET A 68 9.39 -2.06 -12.03
C MET A 68 8.58 -0.77 -11.95
N ASN A 69 9.28 0.34 -11.76
CA ASN A 69 8.69 1.66 -11.82
C ASN A 69 8.10 1.93 -13.21
N HIS A 70 6.85 2.37 -13.31
CA HIS A 70 6.18 2.45 -14.60
C HIS A 70 6.68 3.56 -15.53
N GLN A 71 7.51 4.44 -15.05
CA GLN A 71 8.08 5.53 -15.88
C GLN A 71 9.35 5.10 -16.60
N THR A 72 9.83 3.90 -16.34
CA THR A 72 11.08 3.40 -16.92
C THR A 72 10.83 2.25 -17.88
N ASP A 73 11.86 1.93 -18.64
CA ASP A 73 11.87 0.87 -19.65
C ASP A 73 11.36 -0.49 -19.15
N THR A 74 11.05 -1.37 -20.09
CA THR A 74 10.53 -2.71 -19.81
C THR A 74 11.54 -3.66 -19.14
N THR A 75 12.78 -3.22 -18.93
CA THR A 75 13.86 -3.99 -18.28
C THR A 75 14.61 -3.13 -17.28
N GLY A 76 14.99 -3.72 -16.16
CA GLY A 76 15.80 -3.07 -15.12
C GLY A 76 16.57 -4.10 -14.31
N THR A 77 17.51 -3.61 -13.51
CA THR A 77 18.33 -4.43 -12.63
C THR A 77 17.97 -4.12 -11.18
N LEU A 78 17.58 -5.14 -10.42
CA LEU A 78 17.50 -5.06 -8.97
C LEU A 78 18.87 -5.44 -8.40
N SER A 79 19.53 -4.50 -7.76
CA SER A 79 20.84 -4.70 -7.12
C SER A 79 20.66 -5.02 -5.64
N ILE A 80 21.31 -6.05 -5.15
CA ILE A 80 21.29 -6.42 -3.72
C ILE A 80 22.66 -6.07 -3.14
N PRO A 81 22.77 -5.02 -2.31
CA PRO A 81 24.06 -4.67 -1.68
C PRO A 81 24.43 -5.67 -0.59
N SER A 82 25.72 -5.74 -0.28
CA SER A 82 26.20 -6.60 0.81
C SER A 82 25.66 -6.18 2.19
N ALA A 83 25.34 -4.91 2.36
CA ALA A 83 24.71 -4.38 3.59
C ALA A 83 23.33 -5.00 3.84
N ALA A 84 22.58 -5.30 2.78
CA ALA A 84 21.27 -5.93 2.88
C ALA A 84 21.31 -7.41 3.29
N ILE A 85 22.48 -8.04 3.28
CA ILE A 85 22.64 -9.47 3.57
C ILE A 85 22.96 -9.65 5.06
N GLU A 86 21.96 -10.04 5.85
CA GLU A 86 22.11 -10.22 7.28
C GLU A 86 22.15 -11.70 7.69
N VAL A 87 23.19 -12.06 8.44
CA VAL A 87 23.32 -13.42 8.98
C VAL A 87 22.25 -13.62 10.07
N LEU A 88 21.52 -14.73 10.00
CA LEU A 88 20.53 -15.11 11.01
C LEU A 88 21.19 -15.25 12.40
N GLY A 89 20.85 -14.36 13.32
CA GLY A 89 21.31 -14.44 14.71
C GLY A 89 21.27 -13.10 15.44
N GLY A 90 20.25 -12.90 16.26
CA GLY A 90 20.13 -11.80 17.21
C GLY A 90 18.68 -11.35 17.39
N ASP A 91 18.31 -10.97 18.61
CA ASP A 91 17.04 -10.33 18.93
C ASP A 91 16.98 -8.97 18.22
N GLU A 92 16.16 -8.85 17.18
CA GLU A 92 16.10 -7.65 16.39
C GLU A 92 14.97 -6.74 16.84
N ALA A 93 15.35 -5.56 17.29
CA ALA A 93 14.43 -4.45 17.45
C ALA A 93 14.11 -3.87 16.07
N PHE A 94 12.82 -3.81 15.71
CA PHE A 94 12.35 -3.08 14.55
C PHE A 94 12.68 -1.59 14.71
N ILE A 95 13.55 -1.08 13.87
CA ILE A 95 13.77 0.36 13.75
C ILE A 95 12.74 0.88 12.78
N ARG A 96 11.80 1.68 13.29
CA ARG A 96 10.88 2.44 12.43
C ARG A 96 11.66 3.62 11.83
N SER A 97 11.70 3.68 10.50
CA SER A 97 12.09 4.90 9.80
C SER A 97 10.89 5.86 9.80
N ASP A 98 11.06 7.03 10.41
CA ASP A 98 10.06 8.11 10.42
C ASP A 98 10.13 8.90 9.09
N ASN A 99 10.00 8.24 7.95
CA ASN A 99 9.91 8.92 6.66
C ASN A 99 8.48 9.45 6.38
N ALA A 100 7.86 10.04 7.38
CA ALA A 100 6.68 10.90 7.21
C ALA A 100 7.10 12.30 6.71
N GLY A 101 8.09 12.37 5.81
CA GLY A 101 8.59 13.62 5.25
C GLY A 101 7.73 14.09 4.09
N ASP A 102 7.41 15.38 4.07
CA ASP A 102 6.94 16.19 2.96
C ASP A 102 5.45 16.14 2.57
N PHE A 103 4.57 15.48 3.31
CA PHE A 103 3.13 15.58 3.08
C PHE A 103 2.45 16.45 4.13
N GLU A 104 1.52 17.30 3.69
CA GLU A 104 0.71 18.15 4.56
C GLU A 104 -0.22 17.32 5.44
N ALA A 105 -0.73 16.23 4.87
CA ALA A 105 -1.61 15.30 5.57
C ALA A 105 -1.55 13.89 4.98
N GLN A 106 -1.85 12.92 5.82
CA GLN A 106 -2.06 11.52 5.43
C GLN A 106 -3.30 10.97 6.12
N PHE A 107 -4.01 10.07 5.45
CA PHE A 107 -5.08 9.29 6.05
C PHE A 107 -5.17 7.92 5.36
N VAL A 108 -5.87 6.99 6.02
CA VAL A 108 -6.07 5.63 5.54
C VAL A 108 -7.56 5.40 5.32
N VAL A 109 -7.92 4.80 4.19
CA VAL A 109 -9.26 4.25 3.97
C VAL A 109 -9.18 2.74 4.13
N GLU A 110 -9.92 2.22 5.10
CA GLU A 110 -10.01 0.79 5.41
C GLU A 110 -11.33 0.22 4.93
N LEU A 111 -11.29 -0.99 4.42
CA LEU A 111 -12.46 -1.78 4.04
C LEU A 111 -12.44 -3.09 4.81
N GLU A 112 -13.30 -3.25 5.80
CA GLU A 112 -13.31 -4.38 6.73
C GLU A 112 -14.54 -5.26 6.56
N ASN A 113 -14.34 -6.57 6.60
CA ASN A 113 -15.39 -7.57 6.72
C ASN A 113 -14.91 -8.79 7.54
N GLU A 114 -15.75 -9.81 7.74
CA GLU A 114 -15.42 -11.01 8.50
C GLU A 114 -14.19 -11.79 7.99
N PHE A 115 -13.76 -11.56 6.72
CA PHE A 115 -12.62 -12.25 6.11
C PHE A 115 -11.33 -11.43 6.19
N GLY A 116 -11.36 -10.18 6.67
CA GLY A 116 -10.20 -9.32 6.85
C GLY A 116 -10.38 -7.89 6.36
N THR A 117 -9.28 -7.14 6.41
CA THR A 117 -9.25 -5.71 6.12
C THR A 117 -8.39 -5.43 4.88
N GLY A 118 -8.94 -4.67 3.94
CA GLY A 118 -8.19 -4.01 2.87
C GLY A 118 -7.90 -2.56 3.25
N LYS A 119 -6.75 -2.02 2.84
CA LYS A 119 -6.35 -0.65 3.15
C LYS A 119 -5.81 0.07 1.93
N VAL A 120 -6.01 1.38 1.89
CA VAL A 120 -5.31 2.29 0.97
C VAL A 120 -4.88 3.54 1.73
N VAL A 121 -3.65 3.98 1.49
CA VAL A 121 -3.09 5.19 2.08
C VAL A 121 -3.22 6.35 1.09
N MET A 122 -3.71 7.47 1.57
CA MET A 122 -3.79 8.73 0.83
C MET A 122 -2.85 9.74 1.46
N ARG A 123 -1.98 10.33 0.67
CA ARG A 123 -1.04 11.38 1.08
C ARG A 123 -1.37 12.65 0.32
N ILE A 124 -1.50 13.75 1.03
CA ILE A 124 -1.86 15.06 0.46
C ILE A 124 -0.68 16.00 0.59
N GLY A 125 -0.32 16.65 -0.49
CA GLY A 125 0.75 17.64 -0.49
C GLY A 125 1.11 18.15 -1.87
N GLU A 126 1.98 19.16 -1.93
CA GLU A 126 2.43 19.78 -3.18
C GLU A 126 3.11 18.80 -4.14
N GLN A 127 3.69 17.73 -3.63
CA GLN A 127 4.33 16.68 -4.42
C GLN A 127 3.34 15.68 -5.02
N GLY A 128 2.07 15.73 -4.60
CA GLY A 128 1.01 14.86 -5.11
C GLY A 128 0.61 15.21 -6.54
N ALA A 129 0.23 14.21 -7.32
CA ALA A 129 -0.30 14.36 -8.66
C ALA A 129 -1.42 13.37 -8.95
N LEU A 130 -2.23 13.62 -9.97
CA LEU A 130 -3.24 12.66 -10.43
C LEU A 130 -2.58 11.48 -11.16
N GLU A 131 -1.47 11.74 -11.85
CA GLU A 131 -0.61 10.75 -12.49
C GLU A 131 0.26 10.04 -11.43
N TYR A 132 1.00 9.03 -11.87
CA TYR A 132 1.94 8.30 -11.01
C TYR A 132 3.08 9.19 -10.50
N VAL A 133 3.32 9.13 -9.19
CA VAL A 133 4.43 9.82 -8.51
C VAL A 133 5.42 8.80 -7.98
N SER A 134 6.61 8.75 -8.62
CA SER A 134 7.68 7.84 -8.21
C SER A 134 8.14 8.10 -6.78
N GLY A 135 8.38 7.03 -6.01
CA GLY A 135 8.79 7.12 -4.60
C GLY A 135 7.65 7.39 -3.61
N HIS A 136 6.45 7.70 -4.09
CA HIS A 136 5.30 8.03 -3.25
C HIS A 136 4.06 7.17 -3.52
N ASP A 137 3.91 6.68 -4.75
CA ASP A 137 2.78 5.86 -5.16
C ASP A 137 3.17 4.38 -5.17
N LEU A 138 2.35 3.56 -4.53
CA LEU A 138 2.52 2.11 -4.52
C LEU A 138 1.42 1.43 -5.32
N SER A 139 1.82 0.61 -6.27
CA SER A 139 0.88 -0.12 -7.12
C SER A 139 0.13 -1.20 -6.36
N TYR A 140 -1.17 -1.24 -6.55
CA TYR A 140 -2.03 -2.24 -5.96
C TYR A 140 -1.92 -3.59 -6.68
N ARG A 141 -1.82 -4.67 -5.90
CA ARG A 141 -1.92 -6.04 -6.39
C ARG A 141 -2.97 -6.83 -5.60
N SER A 142 -4.01 -7.24 -6.28
CA SER A 142 -5.03 -8.09 -5.68
C SER A 142 -4.54 -9.52 -5.51
N GLY A 143 -4.65 -10.07 -4.30
CA GLY A 143 -4.50 -11.51 -4.05
C GLY A 143 -5.65 -12.30 -4.69
N ALA A 144 -5.36 -13.51 -5.19
CA ALA A 144 -6.38 -14.42 -5.68
C ALA A 144 -7.04 -15.17 -4.51
N GLY A 145 -8.37 -15.26 -4.51
CA GLY A 145 -9.12 -16.12 -3.61
C GLY A 145 -9.37 -15.60 -2.18
N SER A 146 -8.97 -14.38 -1.85
CA SER A 146 -9.36 -13.71 -0.60
C SER A 146 -10.78 -13.13 -0.73
N TYR A 147 -11.60 -13.31 0.29
CA TYR A 147 -12.92 -12.70 0.45
C TYR A 147 -12.86 -11.41 1.30
N ALA A 148 -11.69 -11.06 1.81
CA ALA A 148 -11.47 -9.77 2.45
C ALA A 148 -11.81 -8.62 1.49
N GLY A 149 -12.29 -7.53 2.02
CA GLY A 149 -12.54 -6.31 1.25
C GLY A 149 -11.28 -5.87 0.52
N LYS A 150 -11.42 -5.43 -0.73
CA LYS A 150 -10.33 -4.93 -1.56
C LYS A 150 -10.58 -3.49 -1.90
N ILE A 151 -9.63 -2.63 -1.58
CA ILE A 151 -9.70 -1.20 -1.83
C ILE A 151 -8.40 -0.71 -2.45
N ALA A 152 -8.50 0.20 -3.39
CA ALA A 152 -7.37 0.88 -4.02
C ALA A 152 -7.81 2.23 -4.58
N VAL A 153 -6.89 3.16 -4.75
CA VAL A 153 -7.13 4.37 -5.54
C VAL A 153 -7.00 4.02 -7.01
N GLN A 154 -7.95 4.42 -7.83
CA GLN A 154 -7.89 4.25 -9.27
C GLN A 154 -7.55 5.56 -9.97
N SER A 155 -6.53 5.53 -10.82
CA SER A 155 -6.16 6.62 -11.72
C SER A 155 -5.93 6.05 -13.12
N GLY A 156 -6.82 6.37 -14.04
CA GLY A 156 -6.86 5.75 -15.36
C GLY A 156 -7.00 4.23 -15.26
N ASP A 157 -6.11 3.51 -15.92
CA ASP A 157 -6.07 2.03 -15.91
C ASP A 157 -5.30 1.44 -14.72
N TRP A 158 -4.72 2.28 -13.87
CA TRP A 158 -3.87 1.89 -12.77
C TRP A 158 -4.59 1.92 -11.44
N ARG A 159 -4.15 1.05 -10.53
CA ARG A 159 -4.62 0.98 -9.13
C ARG A 159 -3.46 1.05 -8.18
N TYR A 160 -3.64 1.80 -7.09
CA TYR A 160 -2.61 2.09 -6.11
C TYR A 160 -3.05 1.70 -4.70
N SER A 161 -2.15 1.10 -3.93
CA SER A 161 -2.30 0.84 -2.49
C SER A 161 -1.94 2.06 -1.66
N ALA A 162 -1.04 2.91 -2.17
CA ALA A 162 -0.77 4.24 -1.64
C ALA A 162 -0.75 5.23 -2.80
N LYS A 163 -1.27 6.44 -2.58
CA LYS A 163 -1.36 7.48 -3.60
C LYS A 163 -1.09 8.85 -3.01
N ALA A 164 -0.12 9.54 -3.58
CA ALA A 164 0.13 10.95 -3.33
C ALA A 164 -0.77 11.80 -4.23
N ILE A 165 -1.57 12.69 -3.64
CA ILE A 165 -2.53 13.54 -4.35
C ILE A 165 -2.29 15.01 -4.02
N PRO A 166 -2.58 15.94 -4.94
CA PRO A 166 -2.53 17.35 -4.63
C PRO A 166 -3.64 17.74 -3.67
N THR A 167 -3.44 18.85 -2.97
CA THR A 167 -4.48 19.49 -2.17
C THR A 167 -5.70 19.77 -3.06
N HIS A 168 -6.90 19.42 -2.62
CA HIS A 168 -8.14 19.52 -3.40
C HIS A 168 -8.24 18.61 -4.64
N ALA A 169 -7.90 17.34 -4.48
CA ALA A 169 -8.08 16.33 -5.52
C ALA A 169 -9.39 15.54 -5.35
N THR A 170 -9.92 15.05 -6.46
CA THR A 170 -10.99 14.04 -6.50
C THR A 170 -10.43 12.78 -7.14
N MET A 171 -10.53 11.66 -6.45
CA MET A 171 -10.01 10.37 -6.91
C MET A 171 -11.11 9.31 -6.89
N ALA A 172 -11.08 8.40 -7.86
CA ALA A 172 -11.93 7.22 -7.84
C ALA A 172 -11.36 6.17 -6.88
N LEU A 173 -12.21 5.56 -6.07
CA LEU A 173 -11.86 4.39 -5.29
C LEU A 173 -12.36 3.14 -6.01
N TYR A 174 -11.45 2.19 -6.21
CA TYR A 174 -11.80 0.84 -6.57
C TYR A 174 -12.14 0.08 -5.31
N VAL A 175 -13.38 -0.41 -5.21
CA VAL A 175 -13.86 -1.19 -4.06
C VAL A 175 -14.38 -2.52 -4.57
N ARG A 176 -14.00 -3.61 -3.93
CA ARG A 176 -14.53 -4.95 -4.21
C ARG A 176 -14.69 -5.72 -2.92
N TYR A 177 -15.87 -6.24 -2.69
CA TYR A 177 -16.21 -7.07 -1.54
C TYR A 177 -17.13 -8.21 -1.97
N LYS A 178 -17.33 -9.18 -1.08
CA LYS A 178 -18.19 -10.32 -1.35
C LYS A 178 -19.66 -9.93 -1.12
N VAL A 179 -20.49 -10.27 -2.08
CA VAL A 179 -21.96 -10.11 -1.97
C VAL A 179 -22.49 -10.87 -0.75
N ASN A 180 -23.46 -10.30 -0.04
CA ASN A 180 -24.06 -10.81 1.19
C ASN A 180 -23.08 -10.95 2.37
N VAL A 181 -22.02 -10.15 2.38
CA VAL A 181 -21.10 -10.01 3.52
C VAL A 181 -21.12 -8.57 3.96
N GLU A 182 -21.49 -8.35 5.22
CA GLU A 182 -21.45 -7.02 5.82
C GLU A 182 -20.02 -6.48 5.70
N THR A 183 -19.89 -5.33 5.05
CA THR A 183 -18.60 -4.72 4.78
C THR A 183 -18.64 -3.25 5.19
N THR A 184 -17.71 -2.86 6.02
CA THR A 184 -17.62 -1.52 6.59
C THR A 184 -16.42 -0.80 5.97
N MET A 185 -16.61 0.44 5.56
CA MET A 185 -15.54 1.35 5.15
C MET A 185 -15.28 2.35 6.28
N ARG A 186 -14.01 2.63 6.56
CA ARG A 186 -13.59 3.62 7.55
C ARG A 186 -12.55 4.54 6.96
N VAL A 187 -12.59 5.82 7.33
CA VAL A 187 -11.51 6.76 7.07
C VAL A 187 -10.85 7.06 8.42
N VAL A 188 -9.60 6.67 8.55
CA VAL A 188 -8.87 6.65 9.82
C VAL A 188 -7.43 7.15 9.64
N GLY A 189 -6.69 7.27 10.74
CA GLY A 189 -5.24 7.47 10.70
C GLY A 189 -4.82 8.83 10.14
N PHE A 190 -5.56 9.88 10.43
CA PHE A 190 -5.19 11.23 10.03
C PHE A 190 -3.89 11.70 10.69
N THR A 191 -3.08 12.45 9.94
CA THR A 191 -1.92 13.16 10.50
C THR A 191 -2.38 14.13 11.58
N GLU A 192 -1.76 14.08 12.75
CA GLU A 192 -2.08 14.97 13.86
C GLU A 192 -1.89 16.44 13.45
N GLY A 193 -2.91 17.25 13.71
CA GLY A 193 -2.89 18.70 13.42
C GLY A 193 -3.16 19.08 11.97
N ALA A 194 -3.38 18.11 11.07
CA ALA A 194 -3.75 18.41 9.70
C ALA A 194 -5.22 18.88 9.60
N GLU A 195 -5.47 19.94 8.86
CA GLU A 195 -6.83 20.43 8.56
C GLU A 195 -7.29 19.87 7.20
N VAL A 196 -7.77 18.62 7.19
CA VAL A 196 -8.24 17.94 5.96
C VAL A 196 -9.74 17.63 6.08
N CYS A 197 -10.47 17.84 5.01
CA CYS A 197 -11.85 17.38 4.86
C CYS A 197 -11.90 16.32 3.77
N VAL A 198 -12.30 15.11 4.12
CA VAL A 198 -12.48 14.01 3.17
C VAL A 198 -13.96 13.82 2.89
N THR A 199 -14.32 13.84 1.63
CA THR A 199 -15.69 13.55 1.18
C THR A 199 -15.66 12.29 0.33
N VAL A 200 -16.44 11.29 0.74
CA VAL A 200 -16.67 10.07 -0.03
C VAL A 200 -18.07 10.13 -0.60
N THR A 201 -18.18 9.96 -1.91
CA THR A 201 -19.48 9.94 -2.60
C THR A 201 -19.67 8.58 -3.26
N ASP A 202 -20.76 7.91 -2.92
CA ASP A 202 -21.22 6.76 -3.68
C ASP A 202 -21.76 7.25 -5.03
N THR A 203 -21.16 6.82 -6.12
CA THR A 203 -21.53 7.28 -7.47
C THR A 203 -22.82 6.64 -8.00
N GLU A 204 -23.28 5.54 -7.42
CA GLU A 204 -24.50 4.84 -7.79
C GLU A 204 -25.72 5.44 -7.07
N THR A 205 -25.60 5.66 -5.76
CA THR A 205 -26.71 6.18 -4.93
C THR A 205 -26.70 7.70 -4.82
N GLY A 206 -25.55 8.35 -5.04
CA GLY A 206 -25.34 9.77 -4.80
C GLY A 206 -25.22 10.12 -3.31
N GLU A 207 -25.14 9.14 -2.43
CA GLU A 207 -24.96 9.36 -1.01
C GLU A 207 -23.58 9.97 -0.75
N VAL A 208 -23.56 11.03 0.06
CA VAL A 208 -22.34 11.78 0.39
C VAL A 208 -22.05 11.68 1.87
N MET A 209 -20.84 11.26 2.17
CA MET A 209 -20.33 11.16 3.55
C MET A 209 -19.12 12.07 3.69
N VAL A 210 -19.12 12.89 4.72
CA VAL A 210 -18.10 13.90 4.98
C VAL A 210 -17.40 13.59 6.29
N SER A 211 -16.09 13.36 6.25
CA SER A 211 -15.23 13.36 7.44
C SER A 211 -14.52 14.70 7.58
N ARG A 212 -14.50 15.22 8.78
CA ARG A 212 -13.61 16.30 9.16
C ARG A 212 -12.41 15.70 9.90
N VAL A 213 -11.34 16.45 9.95
CA VAL A 213 -10.10 16.07 10.64
C VAL A 213 -10.36 15.46 12.01
N GLY A 214 -9.80 14.29 12.24
CA GLY A 214 -9.81 13.61 13.54
C GLY A 214 -11.07 12.81 13.86
N ASP A 215 -12.12 12.89 13.04
CA ASP A 215 -13.31 12.08 13.22
C ASP A 215 -13.22 10.80 12.37
N GLU A 216 -13.16 9.65 13.02
CA GLU A 216 -13.30 8.38 12.33
C GLU A 216 -14.71 8.27 11.74
N MET A 217 -14.78 7.98 10.44
CA MET A 217 -16.04 7.67 9.77
C MET A 217 -16.19 6.18 9.54
N THR A 218 -17.36 5.68 9.86
CA THR A 218 -17.73 4.29 9.61
C THR A 218 -19.05 4.26 8.86
N PHE A 219 -19.11 3.52 7.77
CA PHE A 219 -20.34 3.27 7.02
C PHE A 219 -20.36 1.85 6.46
N THR A 220 -21.54 1.28 6.42
CA THR A 220 -21.78 -0.06 5.88
C THR A 220 -22.07 0.08 4.39
N LEU A 221 -21.35 -0.66 3.56
CA LEU A 221 -21.59 -0.70 2.13
C LEU A 221 -22.89 -1.48 1.84
N PRO A 222 -23.68 -1.04 0.85
CA PRO A 222 -24.93 -1.70 0.51
C PRO A 222 -24.68 -3.15 0.06
N GLU A 223 -25.61 -4.03 0.42
CA GLU A 223 -25.63 -5.37 -0.14
C GLU A 223 -26.02 -5.25 -1.62
N HIS A 224 -25.10 -5.59 -2.52
CA HIS A 224 -25.45 -5.74 -3.92
C HIS A 224 -26.24 -7.05 -4.10
N GLU A 225 -27.46 -6.97 -4.55
CA GLU A 225 -28.18 -8.13 -5.05
C GLU A 225 -27.45 -8.66 -6.30
N ALA A 226 -27.23 -9.99 -6.33
CA ALA A 226 -26.49 -10.67 -7.39
C ALA A 226 -27.30 -10.77 -8.70
#